data_8259b0f1b30d8db1388e60e5fdb21653
#
_entry.id   8259b0f1b30d8db1388e60e5fdb21653
#
_cell.length_a   1.000
_cell.length_b   1.000
_cell.length_c   1.000
_cell.angle_alpha   90.00
_cell.angle_beta   90.00
_cell.angle_gamma   90.00
#
_symmetry.space_group_name_H-M   'P 1'
#
loop_
_entity.id
_entity.type
_entity.pdbx_description
1 polymer ?
#
loop_
_entity_poly.entity_id
_entity_poly.type
_entity_poly.pdbx_seq_one_letter_code
_entity_poly.pdbx_strand_id
1 'polypeptide(L)'
;MNKGKFYIRQAAFSLLLLSFLNAESQTAASTKYPQGYFGNPLRIPMSLSANFGELRPNHWHMGLDLRTDQKENYPVVASADGYVSHIGIRPSSFGKFIIVNHPNGYSTLYAHLNRFYPELEKYVREKQKEKESWAIELDFSEDDFKVKKGKEIGKSGNTGGSQGPHLHFEIRDTETGRSLNPLLFGMPVHDNVPPVLIKLAMYDRSISTYAQTPKLFALKKAAGGYIIPKMPVLKTGFNILSFAIRAVDKFPGTQNSNGIYTARIFQDEERIAEFVLDEITYSESEFINAQIDYRFYKAGRGYLQHISPLPAARGKIYHVSNDDGLIRLADTFPHKITIQVGDANDNFSTINFLLQFQDGIDISRPVRSSDKNFIPGYVNIFEKTDFEAYLPEACIYDTIQPIYSRSDATLPNAVSALHQLKDNSYPVHEEMTIKIKPTVQIKQEWRDKIVIQRNAGNALLKPVWQGEWLSAKTGAFGSFVALVDVTPPQINNPGKGDTVDLSPASRIVFTPTDNSGIKSFRAELDGSWLMFTNDKGRSWIYNFDEQCPYGVHHLKVRVADLVGNITEKTWWFKRYPYTPPKKKIYNKKKASKKPVKKKK
;
A
#
# COMPACT_ATOMS: atom_id res chain seq x y z
N MET A 1 31.56 67.39 19.89
CA MET A 1 32.12 66.09 19.45
C MET A 1 31.80 65.04 20.50
N ASN A 2 31.08 63.97 20.18
CA ASN A 2 30.71 62.75 20.93
C ASN A 2 29.19 62.43 20.94
N LYS A 3 28.53 62.46 19.79
CA LYS A 3 27.21 61.85 19.63
C LYS A 3 27.20 60.68 18.63
N GLY A 4 28.29 60.42 17.91
CA GLY A 4 28.35 59.38 16.85
C GLY A 4 28.76 57.96 17.34
N LYS A 5 29.29 57.79 18.54
CA LYS A 5 29.77 56.49 19.04
C LYS A 5 28.73 55.67 19.83
N PHE A 6 27.61 56.29 20.22
CA PHE A 6 26.59 55.59 21.02
C PHE A 6 25.61 54.81 20.13
N TYR A 7 25.34 55.26 18.91
CA TYR A 7 24.41 54.57 17.98
C TYR A 7 25.02 53.32 17.32
N ILE A 8 26.34 53.27 17.15
CA ILE A 8 27.01 52.09 16.56
C ILE A 8 27.05 50.89 17.54
N ARG A 9 27.11 51.15 18.88
CA ARG A 9 27.06 50.07 19.87
C ARG A 9 25.68 49.48 20.07
N GLN A 10 24.60 50.23 19.91
CA GLN A 10 23.23 49.72 19.98
C GLN A 10 22.84 48.92 18.73
N ALA A 11 23.27 49.33 17.54
CA ALA A 11 23.03 48.57 16.31
C ALA A 11 23.78 47.23 16.27
N ALA A 12 25.02 47.17 16.81
CA ALA A 12 25.78 45.92 16.92
C ALA A 12 25.19 44.94 17.95
N PHE A 13 24.59 45.45 19.02
CA PHE A 13 23.95 44.59 20.04
C PHE A 13 22.60 44.05 19.57
N SER A 14 21.84 44.81 18.80
CA SER A 14 20.58 44.35 18.18
C SER A 14 20.80 43.33 17.06
N LEU A 15 21.89 43.47 16.27
CA LEU A 15 22.23 42.45 15.26
C LEU A 15 22.75 41.13 15.89
N LEU A 16 23.45 41.20 17.03
CA LEU A 16 23.87 39.99 17.74
C LEU A 16 22.69 39.27 18.42
N LEU A 17 21.68 39.97 18.94
CA LEU A 17 20.47 39.36 19.48
C LEU A 17 19.60 38.71 18.39
N LEU A 18 19.51 39.26 17.20
CA LEU A 18 18.77 38.68 16.07
C LEU A 18 19.47 37.42 15.51
N SER A 19 20.81 37.32 15.60
CA SER A 19 21.53 36.11 15.18
C SER A 19 21.40 34.96 16.19
N PHE A 20 21.21 35.24 17.48
CA PHE A 20 20.96 34.22 18.50
C PHE A 20 19.51 33.68 18.46
N LEU A 21 18.51 34.49 18.08
CA LEU A 21 17.13 34.04 17.95
C LEU A 21 16.91 33.13 16.73
N ASN A 22 17.74 33.22 15.69
CA ASN A 22 17.70 32.32 14.54
C ASN A 22 18.47 31.00 14.76
N ALA A 23 19.38 30.94 15.74
CA ALA A 23 20.13 29.71 16.07
C ALA A 23 19.33 28.74 16.95
N GLU A 24 18.40 29.22 17.79
CA GLU A 24 17.56 28.34 18.63
C GLU A 24 16.41 27.69 17.84
N SER A 25 16.00 28.24 16.70
CA SER A 25 14.95 27.67 15.86
C SER A 25 15.39 26.44 15.05
N GLN A 26 16.70 26.26 14.81
CA GLN A 26 17.21 25.11 14.04
C GLN A 26 17.55 23.87 14.89
N THR A 27 17.65 24.01 16.21
CA THR A 27 18.00 22.88 17.09
C THR A 27 16.79 22.19 17.72
N ALA A 28 15.59 22.78 17.69
CA ALA A 28 14.40 22.22 18.33
C ALA A 28 13.70 21.10 17.56
N ALA A 29 13.89 21.00 16.23
CA ALA A 29 13.28 19.94 15.41
C ALA A 29 14.01 18.60 15.50
N SER A 30 15.30 18.57 15.94
CA SER A 30 16.12 17.36 15.97
C SER A 30 15.99 16.53 17.26
N THR A 31 15.18 16.95 18.22
CA THR A 31 15.11 16.31 19.56
C THR A 31 13.91 15.38 19.77
N LYS A 32 12.94 15.33 18.85
CA LYS A 32 11.72 14.49 19.00
C LYS A 32 12.05 12.99 19.01
N TYR A 33 13.06 12.56 18.23
CA TYR A 33 13.42 11.16 18.09
C TYR A 33 14.90 10.91 18.43
N PRO A 34 15.26 9.76 19.05
CA PRO A 34 16.63 9.45 19.46
C PRO A 34 17.53 9.24 18.24
N GLN A 35 18.48 10.15 18.03
CA GLN A 35 19.44 10.10 16.93
C GLN A 35 20.52 9.04 17.15
N GLY A 36 20.81 8.20 16.12
CA GLY A 36 21.89 7.21 16.14
C GLY A 36 21.67 6.00 17.05
N TYR A 37 20.51 5.89 17.70
CA TYR A 37 20.18 4.73 18.52
C TYR A 37 20.05 3.46 17.66
N PHE A 38 19.34 3.55 16.54
CA PHE A 38 19.18 2.45 15.61
C PHE A 38 20.33 2.38 14.60
N GLY A 39 20.90 1.20 14.42
CA GLY A 39 21.91 0.92 13.40
C GLY A 39 21.30 0.46 12.08
N ASN A 40 22.12 0.50 11.02
CA ASN A 40 21.73 -0.06 9.72
C ASN A 40 21.42 -1.56 9.88
N PRO A 41 20.20 -2.02 9.50
CA PRO A 41 19.81 -3.44 9.61
C PRO A 41 20.48 -4.36 8.60
N LEU A 42 21.20 -3.82 7.62
CA LEU A 42 21.97 -4.58 6.64
C LEU A 42 23.48 -4.31 6.79
N ARG A 43 24.32 -5.31 6.51
CA ARG A 43 25.79 -5.15 6.53
C ARG A 43 26.35 -4.64 5.20
N ILE A 44 25.58 -3.81 4.49
CA ILE A 44 25.95 -3.12 3.26
C ILE A 44 25.54 -1.63 3.39
N PRO A 45 26.12 -0.71 2.61
CA PRO A 45 25.70 0.69 2.63
C PRO A 45 24.20 0.81 2.40
N MET A 46 23.55 1.67 3.19
CA MET A 46 22.10 1.88 3.10
C MET A 46 21.76 2.65 1.82
N SER A 47 20.87 2.09 1.02
CA SER A 47 20.31 2.70 -0.17
C SER A 47 18.83 2.34 -0.28
N LEU A 48 17.98 3.32 -0.58
CA LEU A 48 16.54 3.13 -0.61
C LEU A 48 16.02 2.78 -2.00
N SER A 49 15.04 1.89 -2.05
CA SER A 49 14.13 1.73 -3.20
C SER A 49 12.79 2.40 -2.98
N ALA A 50 12.38 2.60 -1.72
CA ALA A 50 11.21 3.36 -1.32
C ALA A 50 11.40 3.95 0.09
N ASN A 51 10.82 5.12 0.36
CA ASN A 51 10.85 5.78 1.65
C ASN A 51 9.51 5.64 2.41
N PHE A 52 9.50 6.10 3.67
CA PHE A 52 8.28 6.22 4.47
C PHE A 52 7.33 7.25 3.86
N GLY A 53 6.02 6.94 3.84
CA GLY A 53 5.01 7.81 3.26
C GLY A 53 4.92 7.77 1.73
N GLU A 54 5.72 6.93 1.03
CA GLU A 54 5.54 6.71 -0.40
C GLU A 54 4.12 6.25 -0.72
N LEU A 55 3.53 6.84 -1.76
CA LEU A 55 2.14 6.58 -2.15
C LEU A 55 2.02 5.22 -2.86
N ARG A 56 1.22 4.34 -2.29
CA ARG A 56 0.88 3.03 -2.85
C ARG A 56 -0.63 2.86 -3.00
N PRO A 57 -1.13 1.89 -3.76
CA PRO A 57 -2.57 1.64 -3.85
C PRO A 57 -3.18 1.36 -2.47
N ASN A 58 -4.08 2.24 -2.01
CA ASN A 58 -4.84 2.15 -0.77
C ASN A 58 -4.02 2.20 0.54
N HIS A 59 -2.72 2.50 0.52
CA HIS A 59 -1.93 2.67 1.74
C HIS A 59 -0.66 3.50 1.48
N TRP A 60 -0.15 4.16 2.51
CA TRP A 60 1.20 4.69 2.50
C TRP A 60 2.20 3.57 2.81
N HIS A 61 3.39 3.69 2.27
CA HIS A 61 4.49 2.85 2.66
C HIS A 61 4.92 3.16 4.10
N MET A 62 4.90 2.16 4.98
CA MET A 62 5.00 2.32 6.43
C MET A 62 6.44 2.18 6.95
N GLY A 63 7.43 2.14 6.07
CA GLY A 63 8.84 1.95 6.43
C GLY A 63 9.81 2.41 5.36
N LEU A 64 10.99 1.82 5.37
CA LEU A 64 12.01 1.98 4.33
C LEU A 64 12.21 0.64 3.61
N ASP A 65 12.21 0.66 2.27
CA ASP A 65 12.63 -0.49 1.49
C ASP A 65 14.12 -0.36 1.16
N LEU A 66 14.94 -1.17 1.82
CA LEU A 66 16.40 -1.15 1.71
C LEU A 66 16.85 -2.08 0.58
N ARG A 67 17.63 -1.55 -0.35
CA ARG A 67 18.13 -2.30 -1.51
C ARG A 67 19.09 -3.41 -1.08
N THR A 68 18.97 -4.55 -1.74
CA THR A 68 19.87 -5.70 -1.61
C THR A 68 20.47 -6.09 -2.97
N ASP A 69 20.69 -5.13 -3.88
CA ASP A 69 21.24 -5.33 -5.22
C ASP A 69 20.53 -6.43 -6.03
N GLN A 70 19.19 -6.54 -5.85
CA GLN A 70 18.34 -7.59 -6.42
C GLN A 70 18.77 -9.03 -6.02
N LYS A 71 19.47 -9.17 -4.90
CA LYS A 71 19.91 -10.46 -4.36
C LYS A 71 19.20 -10.73 -3.04
N GLU A 72 19.00 -12.00 -2.79
CA GLU A 72 18.46 -12.51 -1.53
C GLU A 72 19.59 -13.00 -0.61
N ASN A 73 19.23 -13.26 0.65
CA ASN A 73 20.09 -13.86 1.66
C ASN A 73 21.23 -12.97 2.20
N TYR A 74 21.14 -11.64 2.07
CA TYR A 74 21.99 -10.76 2.87
C TYR A 74 21.69 -10.95 4.36
N PRO A 75 22.73 -10.91 5.23
CA PRO A 75 22.51 -10.90 6.69
C PRO A 75 21.68 -9.70 7.11
N VAL A 76 20.56 -9.98 7.78
CA VAL A 76 19.74 -8.97 8.46
C VAL A 76 20.11 -8.98 9.93
N VAL A 77 20.42 -7.82 10.49
CA VAL A 77 20.88 -7.67 11.87
C VAL A 77 19.94 -6.80 12.70
N ALA A 78 19.84 -7.06 13.98
CA ALA A 78 19.09 -6.22 14.91
C ALA A 78 19.67 -4.80 14.94
N SER A 79 18.82 -3.79 14.72
CA SER A 79 19.21 -2.38 14.70
C SER A 79 19.57 -1.80 16.07
N ALA A 80 19.07 -2.42 17.14
CA ALA A 80 19.40 -2.08 18.54
C ALA A 80 19.27 -3.34 19.42
N ASP A 81 19.71 -3.23 20.67
CA ASP A 81 19.49 -4.26 21.69
C ASP A 81 18.00 -4.42 21.98
N GLY A 82 17.54 -5.65 22.25
CA GLY A 82 16.15 -5.95 22.57
C GLY A 82 15.84 -7.43 22.57
N TYR A 83 14.61 -7.78 22.31
CA TYR A 83 14.15 -9.17 22.17
C TYR A 83 13.16 -9.29 21.00
N VAL A 84 13.11 -10.46 20.38
CA VAL A 84 12.08 -10.77 19.37
C VAL A 84 10.74 -10.86 20.10
N SER A 85 9.84 -9.93 19.84
CA SER A 85 8.52 -9.88 20.47
C SER A 85 7.45 -10.58 19.64
N HIS A 86 7.65 -10.63 18.30
CA HIS A 86 6.69 -11.24 17.40
C HIS A 86 7.37 -11.71 16.11
N ILE A 87 6.86 -12.80 15.55
CA ILE A 87 7.16 -13.23 14.17
C ILE A 87 5.89 -13.57 13.42
N GLY A 88 5.95 -13.43 12.10
CA GLY A 88 4.89 -13.93 11.25
C GLY A 88 5.41 -14.54 9.95
N ILE A 89 4.62 -15.49 9.43
CA ILE A 89 4.76 -16.07 8.09
C ILE A 89 3.40 -15.99 7.42
N ARG A 90 3.30 -15.18 6.37
CA ARG A 90 2.07 -14.89 5.62
C ARG A 90 2.28 -15.10 4.12
N PRO A 91 1.25 -15.50 3.35
CA PRO A 91 1.37 -15.61 1.90
C PRO A 91 1.48 -14.25 1.18
N SER A 92 1.08 -13.17 1.82
CA SER A 92 1.05 -11.80 1.29
C SER A 92 1.59 -10.79 2.31
N SER A 93 1.47 -9.49 2.06
CA SER A 93 1.92 -8.42 2.94
C SER A 93 3.41 -8.60 3.29
N PHE A 94 3.78 -8.63 4.57
CA PHE A 94 5.17 -8.76 5.04
C PHE A 94 5.86 -10.09 4.69
N GLY A 95 5.11 -11.13 4.26
CA GLY A 95 5.69 -12.46 4.07
C GLY A 95 6.21 -13.05 5.37
N LYS A 96 7.49 -13.38 5.42
CA LYS A 96 8.20 -13.78 6.63
C LYS A 96 8.80 -12.53 7.28
N PHE A 97 8.49 -12.25 8.55
CA PHE A 97 8.94 -11.05 9.26
C PHE A 97 9.22 -11.28 10.74
N ILE A 98 10.01 -10.38 11.33
CA ILE A 98 10.37 -10.32 12.75
C ILE A 98 10.06 -8.91 13.27
N ILE A 99 9.53 -8.82 14.51
CA ILE A 99 9.47 -7.59 15.29
C ILE A 99 10.39 -7.75 16.50
N VAL A 100 11.22 -6.74 16.73
CA VAL A 100 12.11 -6.65 17.89
C VAL A 100 11.67 -5.47 18.76
N ASN A 101 11.33 -5.71 20.01
CA ASN A 101 11.07 -4.66 21.01
C ASN A 101 12.37 -4.24 21.68
N HIS A 102 12.53 -2.92 21.90
CA HIS A 102 13.71 -2.29 22.46
C HIS A 102 13.42 -1.61 23.81
N PRO A 103 14.41 -1.50 24.73
CA PRO A 103 14.19 -0.94 26.05
C PRO A 103 13.78 0.54 26.06
N ASN A 104 13.93 1.26 24.96
CA ASN A 104 13.60 2.68 24.82
C ASN A 104 12.16 2.97 24.41
N GLY A 105 11.26 1.96 24.42
CA GLY A 105 9.85 2.12 24.08
C GLY A 105 9.54 2.08 22.57
N TYR A 106 10.54 1.78 21.73
CA TYR A 106 10.33 1.55 20.30
C TYR A 106 10.46 0.07 19.94
N SER A 107 9.92 -0.29 18.78
CA SER A 107 10.14 -1.59 18.17
C SER A 107 10.57 -1.43 16.70
N THR A 108 11.27 -2.45 16.18
CA THR A 108 11.68 -2.50 14.78
C THR A 108 11.11 -3.72 14.10
N LEU A 109 10.63 -3.55 12.86
CA LEU A 109 10.11 -4.63 12.02
C LEU A 109 11.05 -4.86 10.85
N TYR A 110 11.30 -6.13 10.53
CA TYR A 110 12.15 -6.61 9.43
C TYR A 110 11.33 -7.60 8.59
N ALA A 111 10.98 -7.25 7.36
CA ALA A 111 10.08 -8.07 6.54
C ALA A 111 10.69 -8.56 5.23
N HIS A 112 9.90 -9.38 4.53
CA HIS A 112 10.24 -10.08 3.30
C HIS A 112 11.43 -11.04 3.42
N LEU A 113 11.66 -11.57 4.63
CA LEU A 113 12.78 -12.45 4.96
C LEU A 113 12.65 -13.81 4.25
N ASN A 114 13.79 -14.41 3.87
CA ASN A 114 13.83 -15.79 3.43
C ASN A 114 13.82 -16.78 4.60
N ARG A 115 14.56 -16.48 5.65
CA ARG A 115 14.65 -17.32 6.86
C ARG A 115 14.99 -16.49 8.09
N PHE A 116 14.63 -17.00 9.23
CA PHE A 116 15.08 -16.53 10.53
C PHE A 116 16.49 -17.08 10.84
N TYR A 117 17.11 -16.62 11.95
CA TYR A 117 18.33 -17.24 12.45
C TYR A 117 18.01 -18.66 12.99
N PRO A 118 19.04 -19.57 13.06
CA PRO A 118 18.79 -21.01 13.19
C PRO A 118 17.93 -21.43 14.39
N GLU A 119 18.14 -20.84 15.56
CA GLU A 119 17.40 -21.15 16.78
C GLU A 119 15.91 -20.83 16.65
N LEU A 120 15.58 -19.62 16.19
CA LEU A 120 14.20 -19.18 15.96
C LEU A 120 13.55 -19.98 14.82
N GLU A 121 14.27 -20.23 13.70
CA GLU A 121 13.76 -21.03 12.58
C GLU A 121 13.36 -22.45 13.03
N LYS A 122 14.16 -23.09 13.92
CA LYS A 122 13.85 -24.40 14.47
C LYS A 122 12.56 -24.35 15.30
N TYR A 123 12.46 -23.40 16.22
CA TYR A 123 11.26 -23.22 17.06
C TYR A 123 10.00 -23.00 16.21
N VAL A 124 10.09 -22.12 15.21
CA VAL A 124 8.97 -21.82 14.32
C VAL A 124 8.52 -23.06 13.54
N ARG A 125 9.46 -23.88 13.02
CA ARG A 125 9.12 -25.13 12.33
C ARG A 125 8.41 -26.14 13.23
N GLU A 126 8.81 -26.25 14.48
CA GLU A 126 8.13 -27.10 15.47
C GLU A 126 6.68 -26.62 15.67
N LYS A 127 6.48 -25.30 15.83
CA LYS A 127 5.14 -24.71 15.97
C LYS A 127 4.27 -24.85 14.70
N GLN A 128 4.87 -24.76 13.51
CA GLN A 128 4.17 -25.04 12.25
C GLN A 128 3.69 -26.51 12.17
N LYS A 129 4.51 -27.46 12.63
CA LYS A 129 4.13 -28.87 12.70
C LYS A 129 3.01 -29.12 13.72
N GLU A 130 3.13 -28.55 14.93
CA GLU A 130 2.10 -28.66 15.98
C GLU A 130 0.75 -28.11 15.51
N LYS A 131 0.75 -26.97 14.79
CA LYS A 131 -0.48 -26.32 14.29
C LYS A 131 -0.93 -26.83 12.92
N GLU A 132 -0.19 -27.74 12.30
CA GLU A 132 -0.40 -28.19 10.92
C GLU A 132 -0.66 -27.01 9.95
N SER A 133 0.13 -25.97 10.05
CA SER A 133 0.00 -24.75 9.26
C SER A 133 1.36 -24.19 8.86
N TRP A 134 1.51 -23.85 7.58
CA TRP A 134 2.67 -23.11 7.12
C TRP A 134 2.61 -21.64 7.54
N ALA A 135 1.45 -21.00 7.37
CA ALA A 135 1.24 -19.64 7.84
C ALA A 135 1.08 -19.65 9.36
N ILE A 136 1.84 -18.78 10.05
CA ILE A 136 1.85 -18.78 11.52
C ILE A 136 2.21 -17.39 12.03
N GLU A 137 1.70 -17.05 13.21
CA GLU A 137 2.09 -15.90 14.00
C GLU A 137 2.34 -16.35 15.43
N LEU A 138 3.43 -15.84 16.02
CA LEU A 138 3.88 -16.19 17.36
C LEU A 138 4.36 -14.94 18.08
N ASP A 139 3.88 -14.79 19.31
CA ASP A 139 4.32 -13.76 20.25
C ASP A 139 5.30 -14.37 21.25
N PHE A 140 6.25 -13.56 21.73
CA PHE A 140 7.29 -13.97 22.66
C PHE A 140 7.41 -12.98 23.81
N SER A 141 7.85 -13.48 24.95
CA SER A 141 8.18 -12.70 26.13
C SER A 141 9.60 -12.13 26.04
N GLU A 142 9.93 -11.17 26.91
CA GLU A 142 11.25 -10.55 26.98
C GLU A 142 12.38 -11.56 27.21
N ASP A 143 12.12 -12.68 27.85
CA ASP A 143 13.12 -13.68 28.20
C ASP A 143 13.39 -14.72 27.11
N ASP A 144 12.53 -14.83 26.09
CA ASP A 144 12.59 -15.93 25.11
C ASP A 144 13.74 -15.79 24.11
N PHE A 145 13.78 -14.71 23.32
CA PHE A 145 14.69 -14.54 22.19
C PHE A 145 15.40 -13.17 22.24
N LYS A 146 16.34 -13.00 23.20
CA LYS A 146 17.15 -11.77 23.35
C LYS A 146 18.10 -11.59 22.17
N VAL A 147 18.21 -10.36 21.68
CA VAL A 147 19.10 -9.98 20.58
C VAL A 147 19.95 -8.77 20.96
N LYS A 148 21.17 -8.72 20.41
CA LYS A 148 22.09 -7.59 20.57
C LYS A 148 22.20 -6.83 19.25
N LYS A 149 22.38 -5.50 19.32
CA LYS A 149 22.64 -4.64 18.15
C LYS A 149 23.74 -5.25 17.28
N GLY A 150 23.47 -5.39 15.98
CA GLY A 150 24.38 -6.01 15.01
C GLY A 150 24.40 -7.55 14.97
N LYS A 151 23.69 -8.24 15.90
CA LYS A 151 23.49 -9.71 15.81
C LYS A 151 22.60 -10.04 14.62
N GLU A 152 22.98 -11.09 13.87
CA GLU A 152 22.15 -11.60 12.77
C GLU A 152 20.86 -12.20 13.33
N ILE A 153 19.72 -11.73 12.81
CA ILE A 153 18.37 -12.18 13.15
C ILE A 153 17.66 -12.88 12.00
N GLY A 154 18.19 -12.79 10.78
CA GLY A 154 17.61 -13.43 9.60
C GLY A 154 18.37 -13.14 8.32
N LYS A 155 17.79 -13.56 7.21
CA LYS A 155 18.29 -13.30 5.86
C LYS A 155 17.26 -12.57 5.03
N SER A 156 17.69 -11.52 4.31
CA SER A 156 16.83 -10.79 3.37
C SER A 156 16.30 -11.72 2.28
N GLY A 157 15.14 -11.40 1.74
CA GLY A 157 14.48 -12.25 0.75
C GLY A 157 13.54 -11.47 -0.16
N ASN A 158 12.46 -12.16 -0.57
CA ASN A 158 11.45 -11.64 -1.47
C ASN A 158 10.08 -12.27 -1.17
N THR A 159 9.80 -12.61 0.10
CA THR A 159 8.56 -13.29 0.50
C THR A 159 7.37 -12.31 0.61
N GLY A 160 6.15 -12.85 0.58
CA GLY A 160 4.92 -12.08 0.73
C GLY A 160 4.61 -11.14 -0.43
N GLY A 161 4.22 -9.90 -0.12
CA GLY A 161 3.81 -8.87 -1.08
C GLY A 161 4.94 -8.24 -1.88
N SER A 162 6.20 -8.64 -1.64
CA SER A 162 7.38 -8.08 -2.32
C SER A 162 7.39 -8.38 -3.82
N GLN A 163 7.78 -7.39 -4.63
CA GLN A 163 7.93 -7.51 -6.09
C GLN A 163 9.37 -7.82 -6.53
N GLY A 164 10.32 -7.80 -5.61
CA GLY A 164 11.74 -8.09 -5.86
C GLY A 164 12.55 -8.08 -4.57
N PRO A 165 13.78 -8.66 -4.55
CA PRO A 165 14.59 -8.76 -3.34
C PRO A 165 14.90 -7.40 -2.72
N HIS A 166 14.54 -7.21 -1.45
CA HIS A 166 14.84 -6.06 -0.61
C HIS A 166 14.60 -6.40 0.87
N LEU A 167 14.95 -5.51 1.78
CA LEU A 167 14.53 -5.57 3.18
C LEU A 167 13.56 -4.41 3.44
N HIS A 168 12.33 -4.72 3.82
CA HIS A 168 11.41 -3.73 4.38
C HIS A 168 11.69 -3.56 5.87
N PHE A 169 11.92 -2.31 6.30
CA PHE A 169 12.31 -1.96 7.66
C PHE A 169 11.43 -0.85 8.22
N GLU A 170 10.87 -1.07 9.44
CA GLU A 170 10.08 -0.05 10.14
C GLU A 170 10.64 0.23 11.53
N ILE A 171 10.42 1.45 12.02
CA ILE A 171 10.49 1.81 13.44
C ILE A 171 9.07 2.11 13.89
N ARG A 172 8.68 1.55 15.03
CA ARG A 172 7.35 1.73 15.61
C ARG A 172 7.44 2.19 17.06
N ASP A 173 6.46 2.94 17.48
CA ASP A 173 6.16 3.12 18.90
C ASP A 173 5.55 1.82 19.43
N THR A 174 6.15 1.24 20.49
CA THR A 174 5.76 -0.10 20.97
C THR A 174 4.38 -0.10 21.63
N GLU A 175 4.01 0.99 22.31
CA GLU A 175 2.75 1.11 23.04
C GLU A 175 1.56 1.31 22.08
N THR A 176 1.71 2.23 21.13
CA THR A 176 0.62 2.63 20.23
C THR A 176 0.59 1.83 18.93
N GLY A 177 1.68 1.14 18.58
CA GLY A 177 1.84 0.43 17.32
C GLY A 177 1.98 1.35 16.10
N ARG A 178 2.12 2.68 16.28
CA ARG A 178 2.29 3.64 15.18
C ARG A 178 3.62 3.43 14.49
N SER A 179 3.62 3.35 13.17
CA SER A 179 4.84 3.39 12.37
C SER A 179 5.34 4.83 12.29
N LEU A 180 6.61 5.00 12.58
CA LEU A 180 7.32 6.27 12.64
C LEU A 180 8.28 6.36 11.45
N ASN A 181 8.46 7.54 10.88
CA ASN A 181 9.37 7.74 9.77
C ASN A 181 10.82 7.47 10.22
N PRO A 182 11.48 6.37 9.76
CA PRO A 182 12.80 6.01 10.25
C PRO A 182 13.89 7.02 9.90
N LEU A 183 13.71 7.86 8.86
CA LEU A 183 14.66 8.90 8.49
C LEU A 183 14.81 9.96 9.59
N LEU A 184 13.77 10.18 10.39
CA LEU A 184 13.79 11.12 11.52
C LEU A 184 14.63 10.64 12.70
N PHE A 185 15.09 9.38 12.71
CA PHE A 185 15.96 8.77 13.74
C PHE A 185 17.45 8.83 13.40
N GLY A 186 17.84 9.61 12.37
CA GLY A 186 19.23 9.73 11.96
C GLY A 186 19.77 8.46 11.28
N MET A 187 18.93 7.72 10.58
CA MET A 187 19.38 6.61 9.74
C MET A 187 20.38 7.14 8.69
N PRO A 188 21.46 6.38 8.36
CA PRO A 188 22.55 6.87 7.53
C PRO A 188 22.19 6.90 6.03
N VAL A 189 21.16 7.67 5.69
CA VAL A 189 20.74 7.97 4.32
C VAL A 189 20.99 9.45 4.08
N HIS A 190 21.96 9.75 3.21
CA HIS A 190 22.28 11.13 2.86
C HIS A 190 21.39 11.60 1.72
N ASP A 191 20.68 12.70 1.95
CA ASP A 191 19.89 13.38 0.94
C ASP A 191 20.07 14.90 1.03
N ASN A 192 20.39 15.52 -0.11
CA ASN A 192 20.51 16.96 -0.29
C ASN A 192 19.78 17.44 -1.55
N VAL A 193 18.83 16.64 -2.04
CA VAL A 193 18.12 16.91 -3.29
C VAL A 193 16.68 17.32 -2.97
N PRO A 194 16.30 18.58 -3.13
CA PRO A 194 14.93 19.00 -2.90
C PRO A 194 13.93 18.27 -3.80
N PRO A 195 12.69 18.02 -3.33
CA PRO A 195 11.63 17.39 -4.10
C PRO A 195 11.39 18.05 -5.46
N VAL A 196 11.09 17.24 -6.48
CA VAL A 196 10.78 17.70 -7.83
C VAL A 196 9.28 17.93 -7.95
N LEU A 197 8.88 19.19 -8.21
CA LEU A 197 7.49 19.57 -8.39
C LEU A 197 7.09 19.44 -9.87
N ILE A 198 6.01 18.68 -10.13
CA ILE A 198 5.62 18.28 -11.48
C ILE A 198 4.37 19.02 -11.95
N LYS A 199 3.36 19.12 -11.09
CA LYS A 199 2.05 19.66 -11.45
C LYS A 199 1.31 20.19 -10.22
N LEU A 200 0.61 21.32 -10.40
CA LEU A 200 -0.32 21.87 -9.41
C LEU A 200 -1.74 21.68 -9.92
N ALA A 201 -2.66 21.36 -9.00
CA ALA A 201 -4.09 21.27 -9.26
C ALA A 201 -4.86 22.20 -8.34
N MET A 202 -5.90 22.86 -8.84
CA MET A 202 -6.79 23.77 -8.08
C MET A 202 -8.22 23.24 -8.13
N TYR A 203 -8.89 23.25 -6.99
CA TYR A 203 -10.26 22.74 -6.77
C TYR A 203 -11.17 23.84 -6.25
N ASP A 204 -12.38 23.93 -6.79
CA ASP A 204 -13.49 24.67 -6.19
C ASP A 204 -14.01 23.87 -4.98
N ARG A 205 -13.92 24.41 -3.80
CA ARG A 205 -14.36 23.75 -2.56
C ARG A 205 -15.77 24.16 -2.13
N SER A 206 -16.47 24.95 -2.94
CA SER A 206 -17.92 25.15 -2.81
C SER A 206 -18.74 23.93 -3.26
N ILE A 207 -18.10 23.00 -3.96
CA ILE A 207 -18.63 21.71 -4.41
C ILE A 207 -17.67 20.58 -4.04
N SER A 208 -18.19 19.34 -4.06
CA SER A 208 -17.35 18.15 -3.81
C SER A 208 -16.20 18.03 -4.81
N THR A 209 -15.04 17.61 -4.33
CA THR A 209 -13.89 17.27 -5.18
C THR A 209 -14.22 16.14 -6.15
N TYR A 210 -15.16 15.27 -5.80
CA TYR A 210 -15.63 14.17 -6.65
C TYR A 210 -16.60 14.61 -7.75
N ALA A 211 -17.16 15.81 -7.65
CA ALA A 211 -18.12 16.37 -8.63
C ALA A 211 -17.44 17.24 -9.71
N GLN A 212 -16.11 17.33 -9.72
CA GLN A 212 -15.38 18.23 -10.61
C GLN A 212 -14.14 17.56 -11.22
N THR A 213 -13.60 18.21 -12.25
CA THR A 213 -12.24 17.97 -12.75
C THR A 213 -11.39 19.16 -12.37
N PRO A 214 -10.27 19.00 -11.65
CA PRO A 214 -9.45 20.13 -11.22
C PRO A 214 -8.82 20.88 -12.37
N LYS A 215 -8.56 22.18 -12.17
CA LYS A 215 -7.71 22.96 -13.08
C LYS A 215 -6.25 22.56 -12.85
N LEU A 216 -5.56 22.14 -13.90
CA LEU A 216 -4.19 21.64 -13.86
C LEU A 216 -3.20 22.65 -14.41
N PHE A 217 -2.11 22.88 -13.68
CA PHE A 217 -1.03 23.78 -14.06
C PHE A 217 0.29 22.99 -14.10
N ALA A 218 0.97 23.06 -15.25
CA ALA A 218 2.34 22.58 -15.37
C ALA A 218 3.28 23.53 -14.62
N LEU A 219 4.28 22.96 -13.94
CA LEU A 219 5.27 23.72 -13.19
C LEU A 219 6.61 23.73 -13.93
N LYS A 220 7.34 24.83 -13.84
CA LYS A 220 8.68 24.98 -14.39
C LYS A 220 9.64 25.49 -13.32
N LYS A 221 10.81 24.86 -13.21
CA LYS A 221 11.88 25.31 -12.33
C LYS A 221 12.42 26.67 -12.85
N ALA A 222 12.60 27.62 -11.93
CA ALA A 222 13.12 28.96 -12.17
C ALA A 222 14.10 29.37 -11.06
N ALA A 223 14.72 30.51 -11.15
CA ALA A 223 15.52 31.04 -10.06
C ALA A 223 14.66 31.23 -8.81
N GLY A 224 15.09 30.65 -7.67
CA GLY A 224 14.37 30.75 -6.40
C GLY A 224 13.19 29.81 -6.24
N GLY A 225 13.00 28.80 -7.12
CA GLY A 225 11.95 27.77 -6.93
C GLY A 225 11.23 27.36 -8.20
N TYR A 226 9.90 27.23 -8.14
CA TYR A 226 9.04 26.85 -9.25
C TYR A 226 8.01 27.95 -9.55
N ILE A 227 7.59 28.04 -10.82
CA ILE A 227 6.58 28.98 -11.30
C ILE A 227 5.53 28.28 -12.16
N ILE A 228 4.34 28.90 -12.26
CA ILE A 228 3.35 28.60 -13.30
C ILE A 228 3.71 29.42 -14.53
N PRO A 229 4.16 28.81 -15.65
CA PRO A 229 4.65 29.57 -16.81
C PRO A 229 3.57 30.48 -17.40
N LYS A 230 3.96 31.73 -17.76
CA LYS A 230 3.09 32.72 -18.41
C LYS A 230 1.87 33.15 -17.57
N MET A 231 1.87 32.90 -16.25
CA MET A 231 0.73 33.14 -15.37
C MET A 231 1.21 33.73 -14.03
N PRO A 232 1.70 34.99 -14.03
CA PRO A 232 2.16 35.62 -12.80
C PRO A 232 1.02 35.86 -11.80
N VAL A 233 -0.21 36.06 -12.29
CA VAL A 233 -1.45 36.16 -11.50
C VAL A 233 -2.41 35.05 -11.99
N LEU A 234 -2.74 34.13 -11.11
CA LEU A 234 -3.75 33.11 -11.35
C LEU A 234 -5.13 33.68 -11.01
N LYS A 235 -5.93 33.96 -12.03
CA LYS A 235 -7.30 34.44 -11.86
C LYS A 235 -8.29 33.29 -11.77
N THR A 236 -9.24 33.37 -10.85
CA THR A 236 -10.25 32.35 -10.63
C THR A 236 -11.58 32.93 -10.18
N GLY A 237 -12.70 32.32 -10.58
CA GLY A 237 -14.03 32.60 -10.05
C GLY A 237 -14.38 31.76 -8.80
N PHE A 238 -13.42 31.01 -8.25
CA PHE A 238 -13.61 30.30 -6.98
C PHE A 238 -13.27 31.26 -5.82
N ASN A 239 -14.18 31.41 -4.88
CA ASN A 239 -13.95 32.17 -3.66
C ASN A 239 -13.54 31.29 -2.47
N ILE A 240 -13.79 29.97 -2.55
CA ILE A 240 -13.33 28.95 -1.60
C ILE A 240 -12.63 27.87 -2.40
N LEU A 241 -11.36 27.63 -2.12
CA LEU A 241 -10.57 26.73 -2.94
C LEU A 241 -9.46 26.02 -2.17
N SER A 242 -8.93 24.96 -2.75
CA SER A 242 -7.74 24.26 -2.28
C SER A 242 -6.84 23.85 -3.43
N PHE A 243 -5.61 23.46 -3.07
CA PHE A 243 -4.64 22.96 -4.02
C PHE A 243 -4.22 21.52 -3.71
N ALA A 244 -3.84 20.80 -4.77
CA ALA A 244 -3.12 19.55 -4.67
C ALA A 244 -1.85 19.59 -5.51
N ILE A 245 -0.81 18.87 -5.06
CA ILE A 245 0.50 18.85 -5.70
C ILE A 245 0.84 17.45 -6.22
N ARG A 246 1.39 17.36 -7.41
CA ARG A 246 2.15 16.19 -7.86
C ARG A 246 3.62 16.50 -7.72
N ALA A 247 4.27 15.82 -6.80
CA ALA A 247 5.69 15.95 -6.54
C ALA A 247 6.29 14.56 -6.30
N VAL A 248 7.61 14.45 -6.45
CA VAL A 248 8.38 13.25 -6.12
C VAL A 248 9.68 13.66 -5.47
N ASP A 249 10.12 12.87 -4.54
CA ASP A 249 11.44 12.98 -3.96
C ASP A 249 12.45 12.06 -4.65
N LYS A 250 13.75 12.40 -4.63
CA LYS A 250 14.81 11.65 -5.29
C LYS A 250 16.08 11.63 -4.45
N PHE A 251 16.45 10.45 -4.00
CA PHE A 251 17.72 10.28 -3.32
C PHE A 251 18.92 10.27 -4.29
N PRO A 252 20.07 10.85 -3.90
CA PRO A 252 21.28 10.80 -4.70
C PRO A 252 21.67 9.39 -5.13
N GLY A 253 22.08 9.22 -6.39
CA GLY A 253 22.52 7.93 -6.93
C GLY A 253 21.42 6.94 -7.25
N THR A 254 20.13 7.28 -7.11
CA THR A 254 19.00 6.42 -7.49
C THR A 254 18.13 7.05 -8.58
N GLN A 255 17.45 6.21 -9.37
CA GLN A 255 16.47 6.66 -10.36
C GLN A 255 15.02 6.56 -9.82
N ASN A 256 14.83 6.01 -8.62
CA ASN A 256 13.52 5.84 -8.04
C ASN A 256 12.89 7.20 -7.69
N SER A 257 11.59 7.26 -7.86
CA SER A 257 10.77 8.37 -7.38
C SER A 257 10.15 7.95 -6.06
N ASN A 258 10.50 8.63 -4.98
CA ASN A 258 10.02 8.40 -3.63
C ASN A 258 8.89 9.37 -3.27
N GLY A 259 8.23 9.15 -2.14
CA GLY A 259 7.21 10.03 -1.58
C GLY A 259 7.81 11.31 -0.99
N ILE A 260 7.06 12.40 -1.00
CA ILE A 260 7.40 13.62 -0.27
C ILE A 260 7.01 13.47 1.20
N TYR A 261 7.70 14.20 2.08
CA TYR A 261 7.46 14.16 3.52
C TYR A 261 6.39 15.15 3.97
N THR A 262 6.41 16.37 3.40
CA THR A 262 5.48 17.44 3.77
C THR A 262 5.11 18.32 2.57
N ALA A 263 3.91 18.87 2.60
CA ALA A 263 3.56 20.02 1.79
C ALA A 263 2.70 20.99 2.61
N ARG A 264 3.06 22.27 2.54
CA ARG A 264 2.40 23.36 3.26
C ARG A 264 2.01 24.49 2.32
N ILE A 265 0.89 25.15 2.59
CA ILE A 265 0.39 26.26 1.80
C ILE A 265 0.15 27.48 2.68
N PHE A 266 0.58 28.65 2.17
CA PHE A 266 0.44 29.94 2.82
C PHE A 266 -0.34 30.90 1.90
N GLN A 267 -1.19 31.72 2.51
CA GLN A 267 -1.82 32.89 1.89
C GLN A 267 -1.33 34.13 2.65
N ASP A 268 -0.73 35.08 1.94
CA ASP A 268 -0.19 36.32 2.50
C ASP A 268 0.70 36.09 3.75
N GLU A 269 1.57 35.06 3.65
CA GLU A 269 2.52 34.60 4.69
C GLU A 269 1.88 33.84 5.86
N GLU A 270 0.57 33.79 5.99
CA GLU A 270 -0.12 32.97 6.96
C GLU A 270 -0.24 31.52 6.46
N ARG A 271 0.17 30.54 7.28
CA ARG A 271 0.01 29.11 6.94
C ARG A 271 -1.45 28.71 7.03
N ILE A 272 -2.03 28.23 5.94
CA ILE A 272 -3.44 27.80 5.86
C ILE A 272 -3.57 26.32 6.18
N ALA A 273 -2.73 25.48 5.57
CA ALA A 273 -2.74 24.03 5.76
C ALA A 273 -1.35 23.42 5.53
N GLU A 274 -1.13 22.27 6.14
CA GLU A 274 0.06 21.45 5.98
C GLU A 274 -0.32 19.99 6.21
N PHE A 275 0.30 19.07 5.46
CA PHE A 275 0.39 17.68 5.87
C PHE A 275 1.84 17.31 6.16
N VAL A 276 2.04 16.43 7.15
CA VAL A 276 3.36 15.93 7.56
C VAL A 276 3.26 14.41 7.80
N LEU A 277 4.22 13.66 7.26
CA LEU A 277 4.28 12.20 7.35
C LEU A 277 5.36 11.77 8.37
N ASP A 278 5.17 12.18 9.64
CA ASP A 278 6.02 11.78 10.77
C ASP A 278 5.70 10.36 11.23
N GLU A 279 4.42 10.10 11.38
CA GLU A 279 3.88 8.88 11.96
C GLU A 279 2.51 8.54 11.35
N ILE A 280 2.27 7.25 11.12
CA ILE A 280 1.01 6.74 10.55
C ILE A 280 0.65 5.43 11.23
N THR A 281 -0.63 5.21 11.57
CA THR A 281 -1.11 3.89 11.99
C THR A 281 -1.58 3.08 10.78
N TYR A 282 -1.56 1.74 10.89
CA TYR A 282 -2.10 0.88 9.84
C TYR A 282 -3.59 1.10 9.60
N SER A 283 -4.37 1.39 10.65
CA SER A 283 -5.79 1.74 10.55
C SER A 283 -6.03 3.08 9.86
N GLU A 284 -5.08 4.01 9.95
CA GLU A 284 -5.15 5.32 9.27
C GLU A 284 -4.63 5.27 7.83
N SER A 285 -3.94 4.20 7.44
CA SER A 285 -3.25 4.15 6.13
C SER A 285 -4.19 4.28 4.94
N GLU A 286 -5.45 3.87 5.06
CA GLU A 286 -6.45 4.02 4.01
C GLU A 286 -6.88 5.49 3.75
N PHE A 287 -6.60 6.42 4.69
CA PHE A 287 -6.80 7.85 4.46
C PHE A 287 -5.95 8.42 3.31
N ILE A 288 -4.97 7.67 2.81
CA ILE A 288 -4.29 8.01 1.54
C ILE A 288 -5.30 8.25 0.42
N ASN A 289 -6.41 7.50 0.39
CA ASN A 289 -7.44 7.62 -0.64
C ASN A 289 -8.20 8.97 -0.57
N ALA A 290 -8.10 9.67 0.56
CA ALA A 290 -8.58 11.04 0.73
C ALA A 290 -7.46 12.07 0.54
N GLN A 291 -6.20 11.72 0.85
CA GLN A 291 -5.08 12.62 0.63
C GLN A 291 -4.81 12.82 -0.87
N ILE A 292 -5.08 11.83 -1.70
CA ILE A 292 -4.91 11.95 -3.16
C ILE A 292 -6.22 12.29 -3.87
N ASP A 293 -6.14 12.92 -5.04
CA ASP A 293 -7.26 12.89 -5.98
C ASP A 293 -7.43 11.45 -6.51
N TYR A 294 -8.29 10.69 -5.83
CA TYR A 294 -8.48 9.27 -6.10
C TYR A 294 -9.01 9.01 -7.52
N ARG A 295 -9.88 9.89 -8.06
CA ARG A 295 -10.39 9.78 -9.42
C ARG A 295 -9.30 10.01 -10.46
N PHE A 296 -8.42 10.98 -10.22
CA PHE A 296 -7.26 11.23 -11.08
C PHE A 296 -6.30 10.04 -11.09
N TYR A 297 -6.05 9.46 -9.91
CA TYR A 297 -5.26 8.24 -9.75
C TYR A 297 -5.88 7.04 -10.49
N LYS A 298 -7.17 6.77 -10.29
CA LYS A 298 -7.90 5.66 -10.95
C LYS A 298 -7.96 5.80 -12.47
N ALA A 299 -7.86 7.02 -12.99
CA ALA A 299 -7.73 7.29 -14.42
C ALA A 299 -6.29 7.09 -14.98
N GLY A 300 -5.35 6.57 -14.17
CA GLY A 300 -3.97 6.30 -14.57
C GLY A 300 -3.09 7.55 -14.74
N ARG A 301 -3.50 8.70 -14.19
CA ARG A 301 -2.81 9.99 -14.35
C ARG A 301 -1.74 10.25 -13.28
N GLY A 302 -1.53 9.30 -12.34
CA GLY A 302 -0.63 9.41 -11.19
C GLY A 302 -1.28 10.04 -9.97
N TYR A 303 -0.47 10.46 -9.00
CA TYR A 303 -0.94 10.96 -7.72
C TYR A 303 -0.92 12.49 -7.70
N LEU A 304 -2.03 13.10 -7.30
CA LEU A 304 -2.14 14.50 -6.88
C LEU A 304 -2.46 14.48 -5.39
N GLN A 305 -1.58 14.99 -4.53
CA GLN A 305 -1.75 15.01 -3.08
C GLN A 305 -2.43 16.31 -2.66
N HIS A 306 -3.60 16.23 -2.04
CA HIS A 306 -4.30 17.38 -1.47
C HIS A 306 -3.48 17.95 -0.31
N ILE A 307 -3.23 19.26 -0.33
CA ILE A 307 -2.53 19.97 0.75
C ILE A 307 -3.51 20.28 1.90
N SER A 308 -4.78 20.47 1.57
CA SER A 308 -5.88 20.65 2.53
C SER A 308 -6.72 19.39 2.64
N PRO A 309 -7.23 19.02 3.83
CA PRO A 309 -8.03 17.80 4.01
C PRO A 309 -9.36 17.84 3.26
N LEU A 310 -9.89 16.66 2.93
CA LEU A 310 -11.29 16.50 2.55
C LEU A 310 -12.20 16.56 3.80
N PRO A 311 -13.52 16.84 3.65
CA PRO A 311 -14.41 17.10 4.79
C PRO A 311 -14.40 16.04 5.89
N ALA A 312 -14.36 14.74 5.54
CA ALA A 312 -14.32 13.64 6.51
C ALA A 312 -12.94 12.96 6.61
N ALA A 313 -11.88 13.61 6.18
CA ALA A 313 -10.53 13.02 6.16
C ALA A 313 -9.51 13.88 6.90
N ARG A 314 -9.83 14.24 8.14
CA ARG A 314 -8.92 15.00 9.02
C ARG A 314 -8.01 14.04 9.80
N GLY A 315 -7.24 13.19 9.08
CA GLY A 315 -6.23 12.35 9.70
C GLY A 315 -5.16 13.18 10.42
N LYS A 316 -4.43 12.55 11.35
CA LYS A 316 -3.37 13.22 12.14
C LYS A 316 -2.25 13.82 11.31
N ILE A 317 -2.15 13.45 10.03
CA ILE A 317 -1.16 14.02 9.11
C ILE A 317 -1.43 15.48 8.76
N TYR A 318 -2.66 15.99 8.94
CA TYR A 318 -3.02 17.36 8.57
C TYR A 318 -3.00 18.31 9.77
N HIS A 319 -2.39 19.47 9.56
CA HIS A 319 -2.40 20.63 10.46
C HIS A 319 -2.98 21.83 9.72
N VAL A 320 -4.07 22.37 10.22
CA VAL A 320 -4.79 23.51 9.62
C VAL A 320 -4.86 24.68 10.58
N SER A 321 -4.78 25.90 10.09
CA SER A 321 -4.85 27.13 10.89
C SER A 321 -6.29 27.66 11.03
N ASN A 322 -7.17 27.28 10.12
CA ASN A 322 -8.60 27.52 10.17
C ASN A 322 -9.36 26.19 10.21
N ASP A 323 -10.70 26.22 10.31
CA ASP A 323 -11.52 25.02 10.54
C ASP A 323 -11.35 23.91 9.51
N ASP A 324 -10.97 24.23 8.26
CA ASP A 324 -10.96 23.28 7.13
C ASP A 324 -9.71 23.34 6.24
N GLY A 325 -8.77 24.26 6.51
CA GLY A 325 -7.53 24.41 5.73
C GLY A 325 -7.77 24.93 4.32
N LEU A 326 -8.86 25.65 4.06
CA LEU A 326 -9.19 26.18 2.73
C LEU A 326 -8.79 27.65 2.57
N ILE A 327 -8.36 27.98 1.36
CA ILE A 327 -8.14 29.37 0.95
C ILE A 327 -9.49 30.04 0.70
N ARG A 328 -9.64 31.24 1.24
CA ARG A 328 -10.82 32.10 1.04
C ARG A 328 -10.41 33.43 0.45
N LEU A 329 -10.99 33.76 -0.70
CA LEU A 329 -10.80 35.05 -1.37
C LEU A 329 -12.04 35.91 -1.09
N ALA A 330 -11.91 36.82 -0.11
CA ALA A 330 -13.00 37.70 0.33
C ALA A 330 -13.11 38.97 -0.51
N ASP A 331 -12.09 39.30 -1.29
CA ASP A 331 -12.00 40.49 -2.11
C ASP A 331 -11.46 40.17 -3.52
N THR A 332 -11.21 41.20 -4.31
CA THR A 332 -10.70 41.11 -5.69
C THR A 332 -9.21 41.51 -5.83
N PHE A 333 -8.51 41.70 -4.71
CA PHE A 333 -7.07 41.97 -4.75
C PHE A 333 -6.25 40.68 -4.97
N PRO A 334 -5.07 40.78 -5.57
CA PRO A 334 -4.16 39.67 -5.69
C PRO A 334 -3.56 39.28 -4.33
N HIS A 335 -3.72 38.04 -3.90
CA HIS A 335 -3.11 37.45 -2.71
C HIS A 335 -1.87 36.64 -3.08
N LYS A 336 -0.82 36.72 -2.27
CA LYS A 336 0.40 35.92 -2.44
C LYS A 336 0.17 34.50 -1.94
N ILE A 337 0.31 33.51 -2.83
CA ILE A 337 0.27 32.09 -2.46
C ILE A 337 1.68 31.52 -2.52
N THR A 338 2.08 30.89 -1.43
CA THR A 338 3.33 30.14 -1.33
C THR A 338 3.02 28.68 -1.01
N ILE A 339 3.54 27.74 -1.83
CA ILE A 339 3.47 26.31 -1.54
C ILE A 339 4.89 25.80 -1.38
N GLN A 340 5.19 25.19 -0.22
CA GLN A 340 6.47 24.56 0.09
C GLN A 340 6.27 23.06 0.17
N VAL A 341 7.13 22.30 -0.49
CA VAL A 341 7.14 20.83 -0.47
C VAL A 341 8.51 20.38 0.01
N GLY A 342 8.54 19.53 1.04
CA GLY A 342 9.76 19.09 1.70
C GLY A 342 9.91 17.58 1.75
N ASP A 343 11.16 17.13 1.89
CA ASP A 343 11.55 15.78 2.28
C ASP A 343 11.84 15.69 3.80
N ALA A 344 12.21 14.52 4.28
CA ALA A 344 12.55 14.28 5.70
C ALA A 344 13.96 14.77 6.09
N ASN A 345 14.73 15.31 5.17
CA ASN A 345 16.09 15.83 5.37
C ASN A 345 16.12 17.38 5.29
N ASP A 346 14.96 18.05 5.43
CA ASP A 346 14.79 19.50 5.38
C ASP A 346 15.17 20.16 4.04
N ASN A 347 15.16 19.42 2.93
CA ASN A 347 15.27 20.03 1.61
C ASN A 347 13.90 20.44 1.10
N PHE A 348 13.75 21.70 0.66
CA PHE A 348 12.47 22.27 0.22
C PHE A 348 12.48 22.76 -1.21
N SER A 349 11.37 22.53 -1.90
CA SER A 349 11.02 23.18 -3.16
C SER A 349 9.80 24.08 -2.98
N THR A 350 9.84 25.29 -3.53
CA THR A 350 8.81 26.32 -3.33
C THR A 350 8.20 26.77 -4.64
N ILE A 351 6.87 27.02 -4.64
CA ILE A 351 6.13 27.70 -5.70
C ILE A 351 5.58 29.00 -5.14
N ASN A 352 5.76 30.10 -5.86
CA ASN A 352 5.17 31.39 -5.54
C ASN A 352 4.35 31.91 -6.73
N PHE A 353 3.12 32.39 -6.47
CA PHE A 353 2.28 33.05 -7.46
C PHE A 353 1.26 33.96 -6.76
N LEU A 354 0.66 34.89 -7.52
CA LEU A 354 -0.47 35.69 -7.07
C LEU A 354 -1.77 34.97 -7.47
N LEU A 355 -2.72 34.93 -6.55
CA LEU A 355 -4.07 34.39 -6.75
C LEU A 355 -5.10 35.51 -6.59
N GLN A 356 -6.00 35.65 -7.55
CA GLN A 356 -6.97 36.74 -7.57
C GLN A 356 -8.37 36.22 -7.89
N PHE A 357 -9.35 36.60 -7.08
CA PHE A 357 -10.75 36.37 -7.40
C PHE A 357 -11.18 37.33 -8.52
N GLN A 358 -11.84 36.78 -9.53
CA GLN A 358 -12.44 37.56 -10.61
C GLN A 358 -13.83 36.99 -10.91
N ASP A 359 -14.85 37.80 -10.64
CA ASP A 359 -16.24 37.41 -10.97
C ASP A 359 -16.41 37.28 -12.50
N GLY A 360 -17.38 36.45 -12.91
CA GLY A 360 -17.72 36.23 -14.31
C GLY A 360 -16.74 35.33 -15.08
N ILE A 361 -15.70 34.78 -14.45
CA ILE A 361 -14.90 33.70 -15.07
C ILE A 361 -15.79 32.46 -15.14
N ASP A 362 -16.05 32.00 -16.38
CA ASP A 362 -16.89 30.82 -16.63
C ASP A 362 -16.25 29.58 -16.01
N ILE A 363 -16.93 29.04 -15.02
CA ILE A 363 -16.59 27.80 -14.35
C ILE A 363 -17.77 26.88 -14.54
N SER A 364 -17.55 25.85 -15.34
CA SER A 364 -18.53 24.79 -15.52
C SER A 364 -18.79 24.13 -14.15
N ARG A 365 -19.88 24.52 -13.49
CA ARG A 365 -20.32 23.89 -12.25
C ARG A 365 -21.20 22.68 -12.60
N PRO A 366 -21.00 21.53 -11.96
CA PRO A 366 -21.90 20.40 -12.17
C PRO A 366 -23.31 20.82 -11.78
N VAL A 367 -24.29 20.41 -12.61
CA VAL A 367 -25.71 20.60 -12.29
C VAL A 367 -25.99 19.85 -10.98
N ARG A 368 -26.52 20.53 -9.98
CA ARG A 368 -27.01 19.87 -8.76
C ARG A 368 -28.18 18.98 -9.14
N SER A 369 -28.01 17.67 -8.99
CA SER A 369 -29.13 16.74 -9.10
C SER A 369 -30.11 16.96 -7.95
N SER A 370 -31.39 16.73 -8.22
CA SER A 370 -32.43 16.67 -7.19
C SER A 370 -32.35 15.41 -6.34
N ASP A 371 -31.49 14.44 -6.70
CA ASP A 371 -31.33 13.18 -5.98
C ASP A 371 -30.56 13.40 -4.67
N LYS A 372 -30.92 12.59 -3.67
CA LYS A 372 -30.32 12.62 -2.34
C LYS A 372 -28.85 12.22 -2.41
N ASN A 373 -27.94 13.16 -2.18
CA ASN A 373 -26.51 12.90 -2.13
C ASN A 373 -26.13 12.06 -0.90
N PHE A 374 -25.09 11.25 -1.02
CA PHE A 374 -24.38 10.67 0.12
C PHE A 374 -23.49 11.75 0.74
N ILE A 375 -23.65 11.98 2.03
CA ILE A 375 -22.98 13.04 2.78
C ILE A 375 -22.01 12.39 3.77
N PRO A 376 -20.71 12.75 3.78
CA PRO A 376 -19.76 12.24 4.75
C PRO A 376 -20.13 12.66 6.18
N GLY A 377 -19.81 11.81 7.18
CA GLY A 377 -20.16 12.05 8.57
C GLY A 377 -21.62 11.72 8.94
N TYR A 378 -22.39 11.21 7.99
CA TYR A 378 -23.76 10.73 8.21
C TYR A 378 -23.93 9.31 7.69
N VAL A 379 -24.86 8.58 8.32
CA VAL A 379 -25.35 7.32 7.76
C VAL A 379 -26.13 7.62 6.47
N ASN A 380 -25.74 6.98 5.37
CA ASN A 380 -26.44 7.13 4.11
C ASN A 380 -27.07 5.80 3.72
N ILE A 381 -28.36 5.83 3.38
CA ILE A 381 -29.15 4.67 3.00
C ILE A 381 -29.63 4.85 1.57
N PHE A 382 -29.42 3.82 0.76
CA PHE A 382 -29.90 3.75 -0.61
C PHE A 382 -30.75 2.49 -0.78
N GLU A 383 -32.00 2.64 -1.18
CA GLU A 383 -32.97 1.55 -1.25
C GLU A 383 -33.62 1.49 -2.63
N LYS A 384 -33.72 0.29 -3.18
CA LYS A 384 -34.49 -0.11 -4.36
C LYS A 384 -35.20 -1.43 -4.06
N THR A 385 -36.10 -1.85 -4.93
CA THR A 385 -36.94 -3.05 -4.75
C THR A 385 -36.13 -4.33 -4.47
N ASP A 386 -34.94 -4.46 -5.08
CA ASP A 386 -34.10 -5.66 -5.02
C ASP A 386 -32.62 -5.36 -4.75
N PHE A 387 -32.32 -4.11 -4.36
CA PHE A 387 -30.97 -3.67 -3.98
C PHE A 387 -31.02 -2.61 -2.89
N GLU A 388 -30.23 -2.79 -1.83
CA GLU A 388 -30.02 -1.80 -0.78
C GLU A 388 -28.51 -1.60 -0.56
N ALA A 389 -28.13 -0.37 -0.20
CA ALA A 389 -26.78 -0.06 0.29
C ALA A 389 -26.88 0.80 1.55
N TYR A 390 -26.14 0.41 2.57
CA TYR A 390 -25.99 1.10 3.84
C TYR A 390 -24.54 1.53 3.99
N LEU A 391 -24.31 2.84 4.02
CA LEU A 391 -23.00 3.46 4.17
C LEU A 391 -22.91 4.02 5.60
N PRO A 392 -22.00 3.52 6.46
CA PRO A 392 -21.76 4.08 7.78
C PRO A 392 -21.20 5.52 7.70
N GLU A 393 -21.16 6.21 8.82
CA GLU A 393 -20.77 7.63 8.90
C GLU A 393 -19.38 7.91 8.33
N ALA A 394 -18.42 7.02 8.59
CA ALA A 394 -17.06 7.15 8.11
C ALA A 394 -16.80 6.48 6.73
N CYS A 395 -17.86 6.10 6.00
CA CYS A 395 -17.71 5.35 4.74
C CYS A 395 -17.07 6.18 3.62
N ILE A 396 -17.33 7.47 3.54
CA ILE A 396 -16.90 8.34 2.43
C ILE A 396 -16.23 9.63 2.94
N TYR A 397 -15.32 10.19 2.14
CA TYR A 397 -14.51 11.35 2.53
C TYR A 397 -15.06 12.70 2.08
N ASP A 398 -15.87 12.72 1.03
CA ASP A 398 -16.51 13.91 0.47
C ASP A 398 -17.86 13.53 -0.11
N THR A 399 -18.72 14.49 -0.40
CA THR A 399 -20.09 14.29 -0.89
C THR A 399 -20.08 13.56 -2.24
N ILE A 400 -20.91 12.51 -2.36
CA ILE A 400 -21.06 11.70 -3.56
C ILE A 400 -22.52 11.73 -4.02
N GLN A 401 -22.75 12.10 -5.28
CA GLN A 401 -24.04 11.90 -5.91
C GLN A 401 -24.23 10.42 -6.27
N PRO A 402 -25.22 9.69 -5.74
CA PRO A 402 -25.49 8.32 -6.12
C PRO A 402 -25.95 8.25 -7.58
N ILE A 403 -25.34 7.33 -8.32
CA ILE A 403 -25.78 6.95 -9.68
C ILE A 403 -25.97 5.44 -9.64
N TYR A 404 -27.18 5.01 -9.96
CA TYR A 404 -27.57 3.61 -9.92
C TYR A 404 -28.17 3.16 -11.23
N SER A 405 -27.87 1.94 -11.64
CA SER A 405 -28.54 1.23 -12.70
C SER A 405 -28.78 -0.23 -12.35
N ARG A 406 -29.82 -0.80 -12.93
CA ARG A 406 -30.20 -2.20 -12.84
C ARG A 406 -30.38 -2.75 -14.25
N SER A 407 -29.85 -3.92 -14.49
CA SER A 407 -30.04 -4.68 -15.72
C SER A 407 -30.15 -6.17 -15.44
N ASP A 408 -30.64 -6.94 -16.38
CA ASP A 408 -30.63 -8.40 -16.25
C ASP A 408 -29.20 -8.92 -16.31
N ALA A 409 -28.91 -9.92 -15.47
CA ALA A 409 -27.62 -10.56 -15.46
C ALA A 409 -27.51 -11.54 -16.65
N THR A 410 -26.39 -11.51 -17.36
CA THR A 410 -26.13 -12.40 -18.50
C THR A 410 -25.38 -13.68 -18.12
N LEU A 411 -24.93 -13.80 -16.87
CA LEU A 411 -24.20 -14.98 -16.38
C LEU A 411 -25.16 -16.14 -16.13
N PRO A 412 -24.86 -17.37 -16.61
CA PRO A 412 -25.80 -18.50 -16.57
C PRO A 412 -26.13 -18.98 -15.15
N ASN A 413 -25.27 -18.71 -14.16
CA ASN A 413 -25.47 -19.05 -12.75
C ASN A 413 -25.92 -17.85 -11.89
N ALA A 414 -26.34 -16.75 -12.52
CA ALA A 414 -26.85 -15.59 -11.82
C ALA A 414 -28.22 -15.87 -11.19
N VAL A 415 -28.39 -15.45 -9.95
CA VAL A 415 -29.64 -15.56 -9.18
C VAL A 415 -30.21 -14.18 -8.81
N SER A 416 -29.57 -13.11 -9.22
CA SER A 416 -30.05 -11.74 -9.07
C SER A 416 -29.91 -10.96 -10.38
N ALA A 417 -30.53 -9.79 -10.46
CA ALA A 417 -30.17 -8.77 -11.44
C ALA A 417 -28.71 -8.31 -11.23
N LEU A 418 -28.13 -7.65 -12.22
CA LEU A 418 -26.90 -6.90 -12.10
C LEU A 418 -27.23 -5.48 -11.61
N HIS A 419 -26.72 -5.12 -10.44
CA HIS A 419 -26.89 -3.82 -9.82
C HIS A 419 -25.59 -3.04 -9.91
N GLN A 420 -25.64 -1.79 -10.35
CA GLN A 420 -24.48 -0.91 -10.33
C GLN A 420 -24.77 0.32 -9.49
N LEU A 421 -23.99 0.55 -8.43
CA LEU A 421 -24.00 1.76 -7.64
C LEU A 421 -22.64 2.45 -7.78
N LYS A 422 -22.58 3.57 -8.52
CA LYS A 422 -21.34 4.28 -8.88
C LYS A 422 -20.35 3.34 -9.58
N ASP A 423 -19.07 3.67 -9.52
CA ASP A 423 -17.94 2.87 -10.00
C ASP A 423 -16.78 2.93 -8.99
N ASN A 424 -15.75 2.14 -9.22
CA ASN A 424 -14.61 2.01 -8.32
C ASN A 424 -13.62 3.21 -8.37
N SER A 425 -13.96 4.30 -9.01
CA SER A 425 -13.20 5.56 -8.98
C SER A 425 -13.54 6.45 -7.78
N TYR A 426 -14.53 6.06 -6.99
CA TYR A 426 -14.90 6.72 -5.75
C TYR A 426 -14.37 5.89 -4.58
N PRO A 427 -13.55 6.48 -3.68
CA PRO A 427 -12.98 5.73 -2.57
C PRO A 427 -14.02 5.48 -1.47
N VAL A 428 -13.87 4.33 -0.82
CA VAL A 428 -14.62 3.94 0.38
C VAL A 428 -13.59 3.76 1.50
N HIS A 429 -13.86 4.30 2.69
CA HIS A 429 -13.03 4.15 3.88
C HIS A 429 -13.51 2.97 4.73
N GLU A 430 -14.67 3.11 5.34
CA GLU A 430 -15.30 1.98 6.02
C GLU A 430 -16.17 1.19 5.07
N GLU A 431 -16.17 -0.14 5.24
CA GLU A 431 -16.99 -1.02 4.40
C GLU A 431 -18.48 -0.68 4.50
N MET A 432 -19.10 -0.46 3.35
CA MET A 432 -20.56 -0.38 3.25
C MET A 432 -21.17 -1.78 3.22
N THR A 433 -22.39 -1.91 3.72
CA THR A 433 -23.20 -3.12 3.57
C THR A 433 -24.08 -2.99 2.33
N ILE A 434 -24.04 -3.97 1.45
CA ILE A 434 -24.99 -4.12 0.35
C ILE A 434 -25.92 -5.29 0.64
N LYS A 435 -27.17 -5.16 0.18
CA LYS A 435 -28.12 -6.26 0.20
C LYS A 435 -28.72 -6.43 -1.19
N ILE A 436 -28.81 -7.68 -1.64
CA ILE A 436 -29.36 -8.06 -2.93
C ILE A 436 -30.47 -9.07 -2.70
N LYS A 437 -31.64 -8.82 -3.28
CA LYS A 437 -32.73 -9.77 -3.28
C LYS A 437 -32.63 -10.63 -4.53
N PRO A 438 -32.58 -11.98 -4.42
CA PRO A 438 -32.63 -12.86 -5.58
C PRO A 438 -33.89 -12.63 -6.43
N THR A 439 -33.74 -12.74 -7.74
CA THR A 439 -34.85 -12.63 -8.71
C THR A 439 -35.47 -13.99 -9.06
N VAL A 440 -34.87 -15.07 -8.54
CA VAL A 440 -35.33 -16.46 -8.72
C VAL A 440 -35.43 -17.14 -7.38
N GLN A 441 -36.27 -18.18 -7.28
CA GLN A 441 -36.38 -19.01 -6.08
C GLN A 441 -35.08 -19.81 -5.88
N ILE A 442 -34.45 -19.66 -4.71
CA ILE A 442 -33.22 -20.34 -4.36
C ILE A 442 -33.55 -21.70 -3.76
N LYS A 443 -33.01 -22.77 -4.35
CA LYS A 443 -33.09 -24.10 -3.78
C LYS A 443 -32.36 -24.17 -2.43
N GLN A 444 -32.85 -25.02 -1.51
CA GLN A 444 -32.27 -25.11 -0.17
C GLN A 444 -30.79 -25.54 -0.18
N GLU A 445 -30.40 -26.43 -1.08
CA GLU A 445 -29.02 -26.90 -1.26
C GLU A 445 -28.07 -25.83 -1.82
N TRP A 446 -28.60 -24.74 -2.38
CA TRP A 446 -27.80 -23.64 -2.95
C TRP A 446 -27.62 -22.47 -1.98
N ARG A 447 -28.33 -22.44 -0.85
CA ARG A 447 -28.32 -21.29 0.05
C ARG A 447 -26.91 -20.92 0.53
N ASP A 448 -26.09 -21.94 0.83
CA ASP A 448 -24.70 -21.75 1.27
C ASP A 448 -23.68 -21.67 0.12
N LYS A 449 -24.16 -21.83 -1.12
CA LYS A 449 -23.36 -21.84 -2.36
C LYS A 449 -23.42 -20.54 -3.14
N ILE A 450 -23.81 -19.44 -2.50
CA ILE A 450 -23.93 -18.14 -3.17
C ILE A 450 -22.73 -17.27 -2.85
N VAL A 451 -22.23 -16.60 -3.88
CA VAL A 451 -21.27 -15.48 -3.81
C VAL A 451 -21.87 -14.25 -4.46
N ILE A 452 -21.51 -13.08 -3.98
CA ILE A 452 -21.76 -11.82 -4.70
C ILE A 452 -20.47 -11.44 -5.41
N GLN A 453 -20.53 -11.42 -6.74
CA GLN A 453 -19.46 -10.96 -7.60
C GLN A 453 -19.52 -9.44 -7.74
N ARG A 454 -18.41 -8.75 -7.51
CA ARG A 454 -18.25 -7.32 -7.72
C ARG A 454 -17.32 -7.05 -8.90
N ASN A 455 -17.70 -6.07 -9.76
CA ASN A 455 -16.89 -5.59 -10.89
C ASN A 455 -16.38 -6.71 -11.80
N ALA A 456 -17.28 -7.54 -12.29
CA ALA A 456 -17.00 -8.65 -13.21
C ALA A 456 -15.87 -9.61 -12.71
N GLY A 457 -15.89 -9.93 -11.41
CA GLY A 457 -14.97 -10.91 -10.81
C GLY A 457 -13.73 -10.34 -10.14
N ASN A 458 -13.57 -9.00 -10.07
CA ASN A 458 -12.45 -8.39 -9.34
C ASN A 458 -12.50 -8.66 -7.82
N ALA A 459 -13.68 -8.94 -7.27
CA ALA A 459 -13.84 -9.37 -5.90
C ALA A 459 -15.07 -10.28 -5.76
N LEU A 460 -14.95 -11.27 -4.88
CA LEU A 460 -16.02 -12.19 -4.51
C LEU A 460 -16.31 -12.03 -3.03
N LEU A 461 -17.57 -11.80 -2.70
CA LEU A 461 -18.03 -11.59 -1.35
C LEU A 461 -18.89 -12.79 -0.95
N LYS A 462 -18.65 -13.37 0.22
CA LYS A 462 -19.51 -14.40 0.80
C LYS A 462 -20.64 -13.71 1.54
N PRO A 463 -21.90 -13.77 1.04
CA PRO A 463 -23.03 -13.14 1.72
C PRO A 463 -23.52 -13.98 2.90
N VAL A 464 -24.28 -13.31 3.78
CA VAL A 464 -25.15 -13.95 4.78
C VAL A 464 -26.60 -13.65 4.46
N TRP A 465 -27.49 -14.61 4.75
CA TRP A 465 -28.91 -14.40 4.56
C TRP A 465 -29.51 -13.54 5.69
N GLN A 466 -30.26 -12.52 5.32
CA GLN A 466 -31.11 -11.70 6.20
C GLN A 466 -32.56 -11.74 5.67
N GLY A 467 -33.34 -12.71 6.11
CA GLY A 467 -34.65 -13.01 5.53
C GLY A 467 -34.50 -13.47 4.06
N GLU A 468 -35.04 -12.70 3.12
CA GLU A 468 -34.97 -12.93 1.68
C GLU A 468 -33.76 -12.24 0.99
N TRP A 469 -32.95 -11.51 1.76
CA TRP A 469 -31.85 -10.72 1.27
C TRP A 469 -30.50 -11.41 1.48
N LEU A 470 -29.64 -11.28 0.49
CA LEU A 470 -28.21 -11.62 0.55
C LEU A 470 -27.43 -10.39 1.00
N SER A 471 -26.93 -10.35 2.21
CA SER A 471 -26.19 -9.23 2.79
C SER A 471 -24.69 -9.48 2.77
N ALA A 472 -23.91 -8.52 2.29
CA ALA A 472 -22.43 -8.58 2.29
C ALA A 472 -21.81 -7.20 2.55
N LYS A 473 -20.61 -7.18 3.14
CA LYS A 473 -19.79 -5.98 3.27
C LYS A 473 -18.86 -5.81 2.08
N THR A 474 -18.61 -4.58 1.70
CA THR A 474 -17.70 -4.24 0.60
C THR A 474 -17.02 -2.88 0.79
N GLY A 475 -15.70 -2.84 0.54
CA GLY A 475 -14.89 -1.62 0.59
C GLY A 475 -14.83 -0.86 -0.74
N ALA A 476 -15.77 -1.05 -1.68
CA ALA A 476 -15.79 -0.27 -2.91
C ALA A 476 -17.18 -0.24 -3.55
N PHE A 477 -17.49 0.86 -4.23
CA PHE A 477 -18.59 0.97 -5.18
C PHE A 477 -18.34 0.11 -6.43
N GLY A 478 -19.38 -0.12 -7.22
CA GLY A 478 -19.28 -0.85 -8.48
C GLY A 478 -20.53 -1.60 -8.86
N SER A 479 -20.36 -2.63 -9.72
CA SER A 479 -21.42 -3.53 -10.11
C SER A 479 -21.43 -4.79 -9.22
N PHE A 480 -22.63 -5.30 -8.93
CA PHE A 480 -22.86 -6.42 -8.03
C PHE A 480 -23.87 -7.39 -8.62
N VAL A 481 -23.57 -8.68 -8.59
CA VAL A 481 -24.48 -9.75 -9.00
C VAL A 481 -24.30 -10.97 -8.11
N ALA A 482 -25.40 -11.58 -7.66
CA ALA A 482 -25.35 -12.82 -6.90
C ALA A 482 -25.32 -14.04 -7.84
N LEU A 483 -24.37 -14.93 -7.60
CA LEU A 483 -24.11 -16.14 -8.39
C LEU A 483 -24.16 -17.38 -7.52
N VAL A 484 -24.68 -18.48 -8.04
CA VAL A 484 -24.55 -19.82 -7.42
C VAL A 484 -23.27 -20.47 -7.91
N ASP A 485 -22.49 -20.98 -6.98
CA ASP A 485 -21.30 -21.78 -7.26
C ASP A 485 -21.41 -23.17 -6.65
N VAL A 486 -21.60 -24.17 -7.48
CA VAL A 486 -21.64 -25.60 -7.11
C VAL A 486 -20.48 -26.38 -7.72
N THR A 487 -19.52 -25.68 -8.34
CA THR A 487 -18.39 -26.29 -9.03
C THR A 487 -17.24 -26.51 -8.06
N PRO A 488 -16.77 -27.74 -7.82
CA PRO A 488 -15.62 -27.95 -6.95
C PRO A 488 -14.30 -27.50 -7.58
N PRO A 489 -13.30 -27.11 -6.75
CA PRO A 489 -11.97 -26.74 -7.19
C PRO A 489 -11.30 -27.78 -8.09
N GLN A 490 -10.51 -27.35 -9.04
CA GLN A 490 -9.67 -28.22 -9.86
C GLN A 490 -8.25 -28.29 -9.30
N ILE A 491 -7.69 -29.50 -9.18
CA ILE A 491 -6.34 -29.76 -8.73
C ILE A 491 -5.53 -30.35 -9.89
N ASN A 492 -4.38 -29.72 -10.22
CA ASN A 492 -3.45 -30.26 -11.22
C ASN A 492 -2.77 -31.55 -10.73
N ASN A 493 -2.40 -32.42 -11.66
CA ASN A 493 -1.64 -33.63 -11.34
C ASN A 493 -0.15 -33.30 -11.15
N PRO A 494 0.55 -33.93 -10.17
CA PRO A 494 1.98 -33.74 -9.95
C PRO A 494 2.85 -34.42 -11.03
N GLY A 495 2.27 -35.31 -11.84
CA GLY A 495 2.93 -36.05 -12.91
C GLY A 495 1.97 -36.96 -13.67
N LYS A 496 2.51 -37.92 -14.45
CA LYS A 496 1.75 -38.87 -15.27
C LYS A 496 1.93 -40.30 -14.77
N GLY A 497 0.93 -41.17 -15.03
CA GLY A 497 0.92 -42.58 -14.70
C GLY A 497 0.31 -42.86 -13.33
N ASP A 498 0.02 -44.14 -13.04
CA ASP A 498 -0.62 -44.63 -11.79
C ASP A 498 0.30 -44.41 -10.58
N THR A 499 1.60 -44.61 -10.77
CA THR A 499 2.65 -44.22 -9.83
C THR A 499 3.55 -43.19 -10.47
N VAL A 500 3.46 -41.95 -10.03
CA VAL A 500 4.21 -40.82 -10.59
C VAL A 500 5.69 -40.95 -10.21
N ASP A 501 6.60 -40.85 -11.18
CA ASP A 501 8.04 -40.81 -10.91
C ASP A 501 8.51 -39.38 -10.62
N LEU A 502 8.73 -39.08 -9.36
CA LEU A 502 9.25 -37.78 -8.87
C LEU A 502 10.75 -37.82 -8.54
N SER A 503 11.46 -38.92 -8.89
CA SER A 503 12.92 -39.01 -8.68
C SER A 503 13.72 -37.87 -9.33
N PRO A 504 13.35 -37.36 -10.54
CA PRO A 504 14.03 -36.21 -11.15
C PRO A 504 13.62 -34.86 -10.56
N ALA A 505 12.55 -34.81 -9.77
CA ALA A 505 12.02 -33.56 -9.23
C ALA A 505 12.72 -33.17 -7.92
N SER A 506 12.84 -31.86 -7.70
CA SER A 506 13.28 -31.31 -6.41
C SER A 506 12.12 -30.90 -5.50
N ARG A 507 10.90 -30.84 -6.05
CA ARG A 507 9.70 -30.35 -5.35
C ARG A 507 8.40 -30.82 -5.99
N ILE A 508 7.30 -30.74 -5.23
CA ILE A 508 5.93 -30.89 -5.73
C ILE A 508 5.28 -29.51 -5.77
N VAL A 509 4.53 -29.20 -6.83
CA VAL A 509 3.82 -27.92 -7.00
C VAL A 509 2.36 -28.16 -7.36
N PHE A 510 1.47 -27.57 -6.59
CA PHE A 510 0.05 -27.48 -6.90
C PHE A 510 -0.38 -26.04 -7.16
N THR A 511 -1.21 -25.85 -8.18
CA THR A 511 -1.84 -24.58 -8.57
C THR A 511 -3.34 -24.81 -8.74
N PRO A 512 -4.07 -25.11 -7.65
CA PRO A 512 -5.50 -25.32 -7.77
C PRO A 512 -6.19 -24.06 -8.24
N THR A 513 -7.27 -24.25 -9.00
CA THR A 513 -8.08 -23.16 -9.56
C THR A 513 -9.55 -23.38 -9.26
N ASP A 514 -10.29 -22.29 -9.09
CA ASP A 514 -11.72 -22.29 -8.88
C ASP A 514 -12.35 -20.95 -9.28
N ASN A 515 -13.64 -20.95 -9.62
CA ASN A 515 -14.39 -19.76 -10.01
C ASN A 515 -14.75 -18.85 -8.83
N SER A 516 -14.84 -19.40 -7.61
CA SER A 516 -15.04 -18.63 -6.37
C SER A 516 -13.74 -18.46 -5.56
N GLY A 517 -12.63 -18.99 -6.06
CA GLY A 517 -11.30 -18.93 -5.45
C GLY A 517 -11.04 -20.04 -4.43
N ILE A 518 -9.79 -20.17 -4.01
CA ILE A 518 -9.37 -21.23 -3.09
C ILE A 518 -9.36 -20.69 -1.65
N LYS A 519 -10.16 -21.31 -0.78
CA LYS A 519 -10.23 -20.99 0.65
C LYS A 519 -9.23 -21.79 1.48
N SER A 520 -9.06 -23.09 1.19
CA SER A 520 -8.14 -23.94 1.95
C SER A 520 -7.48 -25.01 1.08
N PHE A 521 -6.27 -25.38 1.50
CA PHE A 521 -5.48 -26.44 0.92
C PHE A 521 -4.86 -27.26 2.05
N ARG A 522 -4.99 -28.59 2.00
CA ARG A 522 -4.38 -29.53 2.94
C ARG A 522 -3.75 -30.68 2.16
N ALA A 523 -2.54 -31.06 2.54
CA ALA A 523 -1.86 -32.23 1.99
C ALA A 523 -1.43 -33.18 3.10
N GLU A 524 -1.46 -34.48 2.81
CA GLU A 524 -1.03 -35.56 3.70
C GLU A 524 -0.14 -36.53 2.91
N LEU A 525 0.97 -36.92 3.50
CA LEU A 525 1.91 -37.91 2.98
C LEU A 525 1.86 -39.14 3.91
N ASP A 526 1.50 -40.31 3.37
CA ASP A 526 1.39 -41.56 4.13
C ASP A 526 0.56 -41.41 5.41
N GLY A 527 -0.50 -40.59 5.34
CA GLY A 527 -1.44 -40.32 6.44
C GLY A 527 -1.02 -39.23 7.43
N SER A 528 0.17 -38.65 7.26
CA SER A 528 0.66 -37.53 8.09
C SER A 528 0.60 -36.21 7.34
N TRP A 529 0.27 -35.12 8.06
CA TRP A 529 0.25 -33.79 7.48
C TRP A 529 1.60 -33.41 6.84
N LEU A 530 1.54 -32.88 5.61
CA LEU A 530 2.70 -32.44 4.85
C LEU A 530 2.65 -30.93 4.63
N MET A 531 3.70 -30.22 5.04
CA MET A 531 3.76 -28.76 4.95
C MET A 531 4.08 -28.28 3.54
N PHE A 532 3.06 -27.74 2.86
CA PHE A 532 3.26 -26.95 1.64
C PHE A 532 3.37 -25.46 1.96
N THR A 533 4.34 -24.79 1.39
CA THR A 533 4.45 -23.32 1.45
C THR A 533 3.51 -22.68 0.44
N ASN A 534 2.92 -21.55 0.77
CA ASN A 534 2.04 -20.78 -0.14
C ASN A 534 2.47 -19.32 -0.23
N ASP A 535 3.76 -19.08 -0.40
CA ASP A 535 4.28 -17.72 -0.58
C ASP A 535 3.68 -17.07 -1.83
N LYS A 536 3.30 -15.79 -1.72
CA LYS A 536 2.59 -15.00 -2.75
C LYS A 536 1.18 -15.52 -3.13
N GLY A 537 0.63 -16.51 -2.41
CA GLY A 537 -0.76 -16.95 -2.53
C GLY A 537 -1.15 -17.64 -3.84
N ARG A 538 -0.20 -17.95 -4.74
CA ARG A 538 -0.51 -18.45 -6.09
C ARG A 538 -0.33 -19.95 -6.28
N SER A 539 0.57 -20.55 -5.54
CA SER A 539 0.91 -21.97 -5.64
C SER A 539 1.31 -22.55 -4.31
N TRP A 540 1.03 -23.82 -4.13
CA TRP A 540 1.43 -24.61 -2.97
C TRP A 540 2.65 -25.44 -3.37
N ILE A 541 3.77 -25.22 -2.67
CA ILE A 541 5.07 -25.82 -3.01
C ILE A 541 5.58 -26.61 -1.80
N TYR A 542 5.90 -27.87 -2.03
CA TYR A 542 6.64 -28.69 -1.11
C TYR A 542 8.01 -29.00 -1.71
N ASN A 543 9.07 -28.46 -1.11
CA ASN A 543 10.45 -28.85 -1.45
C ASN A 543 10.78 -30.10 -0.63
N PHE A 544 11.31 -31.14 -1.30
CA PHE A 544 11.61 -32.39 -0.64
C PHE A 544 12.60 -32.22 0.49
N ASP A 545 12.24 -32.72 1.67
CA ASP A 545 13.03 -32.74 2.90
C ASP A 545 12.94 -34.11 3.58
N GLU A 546 13.26 -34.17 4.88
CA GLU A 546 13.24 -35.38 5.70
C GLU A 546 11.83 -35.96 5.90
N GLN A 547 10.75 -35.22 5.69
CA GLN A 547 9.39 -35.71 5.79
C GLN A 547 9.00 -36.64 4.62
N CYS A 548 9.75 -36.59 3.50
CA CYS A 548 9.55 -37.45 2.35
C CYS A 548 10.85 -38.18 2.03
N PRO A 549 11.20 -39.28 2.71
CA PRO A 549 12.41 -40.06 2.41
C PRO A 549 12.36 -40.69 1.02
N TYR A 550 13.42 -41.38 0.59
CA TYR A 550 13.36 -42.16 -0.64
C TYR A 550 12.45 -43.37 -0.47
N GLY A 551 11.59 -43.63 -1.46
CA GLY A 551 10.62 -44.71 -1.42
C GLY A 551 9.43 -44.48 -2.33
N VAL A 552 8.39 -45.28 -2.11
CA VAL A 552 7.06 -45.12 -2.69
C VAL A 552 6.14 -44.55 -1.62
N HIS A 553 5.40 -43.51 -1.99
CA HIS A 553 4.59 -42.71 -1.08
C HIS A 553 3.16 -42.55 -1.59
N HIS A 554 2.22 -42.38 -0.65
CA HIS A 554 0.83 -42.05 -0.93
C HIS A 554 0.58 -40.57 -0.53
N LEU A 555 0.30 -39.71 -1.53
CA LEU A 555 0.00 -38.29 -1.34
C LEU A 555 -1.50 -38.08 -1.49
N LYS A 556 -2.13 -37.47 -0.49
CA LYS A 556 -3.52 -37.02 -0.49
C LYS A 556 -3.58 -35.50 -0.43
N VAL A 557 -4.37 -34.86 -1.29
CA VAL A 557 -4.59 -33.42 -1.30
C VAL A 557 -6.07 -33.11 -1.30
N ARG A 558 -6.49 -32.23 -0.39
CA ARG A 558 -7.85 -31.73 -0.24
C ARG A 558 -7.86 -30.22 -0.40
N VAL A 559 -8.71 -29.71 -1.29
CA VAL A 559 -8.89 -28.29 -1.58
C VAL A 559 -10.35 -27.91 -1.44
N ALA A 560 -10.62 -26.79 -0.78
CA ALA A 560 -11.96 -26.22 -0.69
C ALA A 560 -11.98 -24.79 -1.23
N ASP A 561 -13.09 -24.41 -1.91
CA ASP A 561 -13.37 -23.06 -2.39
C ASP A 561 -14.01 -22.16 -1.30
N LEU A 562 -14.37 -20.94 -1.68
CA LEU A 562 -14.97 -19.93 -0.78
C LEU A 562 -16.34 -20.36 -0.23
N VAL A 563 -17.12 -21.13 -1.00
CA VAL A 563 -18.47 -21.59 -0.63
C VAL A 563 -18.51 -23.03 -0.11
N GLY A 564 -17.34 -23.66 0.06
CA GLY A 564 -17.19 -24.96 0.67
C GLY A 564 -17.47 -26.13 -0.27
N ASN A 565 -17.31 -25.98 -1.60
CA ASN A 565 -17.18 -27.14 -2.48
C ASN A 565 -15.77 -27.72 -2.30
N ILE A 566 -15.63 -29.03 -2.35
CA ILE A 566 -14.41 -29.74 -2.01
C ILE A 566 -14.01 -30.67 -3.14
N THR A 567 -12.71 -30.64 -3.47
CA THR A 567 -12.06 -31.68 -4.27
C THR A 567 -11.00 -32.35 -3.43
N GLU A 568 -11.01 -33.68 -3.44
CA GLU A 568 -9.98 -34.50 -2.84
C GLU A 568 -9.40 -35.43 -3.91
N LYS A 569 -8.06 -35.50 -4.01
CA LYS A 569 -7.34 -36.36 -4.92
C LYS A 569 -6.18 -37.05 -4.23
N THR A 570 -5.86 -38.27 -4.68
CA THR A 570 -4.75 -39.05 -4.19
C THR A 570 -3.84 -39.50 -5.32
N TRP A 571 -2.57 -39.64 -5.04
CA TRP A 571 -1.57 -40.13 -5.97
C TRP A 571 -0.60 -41.06 -5.25
N TRP A 572 -0.21 -42.15 -5.92
CA TRP A 572 1.00 -42.86 -5.59
C TRP A 572 2.17 -42.21 -6.35
N PHE A 573 3.28 -42.00 -5.67
CA PHE A 573 4.52 -41.55 -6.34
C PHE A 573 5.74 -42.24 -5.76
N LYS A 574 6.79 -42.35 -6.58
CA LYS A 574 8.09 -42.84 -6.17
C LYS A 574 9.13 -41.77 -6.23
N ARG A 575 10.05 -41.80 -5.28
CA ARG A 575 11.22 -40.90 -5.20
C ARG A 575 12.44 -41.74 -4.86
N TYR A 576 13.43 -41.72 -5.74
CA TYR A 576 14.70 -42.41 -5.57
C TYR A 576 15.87 -41.50 -5.93
N PRO A 577 17.16 -41.85 -5.56
CA PRO A 577 18.31 -41.09 -6.01
C PRO A 577 18.34 -41.02 -7.55
N TYR A 578 18.46 -39.81 -8.08
CA TYR A 578 18.42 -39.57 -9.52
C TYR A 578 19.69 -38.89 -10.01
N THR A 579 20.35 -39.51 -11.01
CA THR A 579 21.47 -38.90 -11.72
C THR A 579 20.98 -38.43 -13.08
N PRO A 580 21.02 -37.13 -13.38
CA PRO A 580 20.60 -36.63 -14.70
C PRO A 580 21.42 -37.27 -15.81
N PRO A 581 20.82 -37.68 -16.93
CA PRO A 581 21.56 -38.18 -18.08
C PRO A 581 22.54 -37.13 -18.59
N LYS A 582 23.78 -37.51 -18.89
CA LYS A 582 24.76 -36.60 -19.45
C LYS A 582 24.18 -35.94 -20.71
N LYS A 583 24.13 -34.61 -20.75
CA LYS A 583 23.70 -33.88 -21.96
C LYS A 583 24.54 -34.31 -23.12
N LYS A 584 23.96 -34.96 -24.15
CA LYS A 584 24.61 -35.17 -25.42
C LYS A 584 24.97 -33.81 -26.00
N ILE A 585 26.26 -33.47 -26.01
CA ILE A 585 26.76 -32.29 -26.71
C ILE A 585 26.61 -32.57 -28.20
N TYR A 586 25.56 -32.09 -28.82
CA TYR A 586 25.43 -32.03 -30.26
C TYR A 586 26.43 -30.97 -30.74
N ASN A 587 27.63 -31.38 -31.17
CA ASN A 587 28.52 -30.51 -31.91
C ASN A 587 27.79 -30.07 -33.18
N LYS A 588 27.29 -28.84 -33.22
CA LYS A 588 26.86 -28.22 -34.47
C LYS A 588 28.05 -28.18 -35.42
N LYS A 589 28.13 -29.13 -36.37
CA LYS A 589 29.07 -29.05 -37.51
C LYS A 589 28.86 -27.66 -38.13
N LYS A 590 29.93 -26.86 -38.13
CA LYS A 590 29.97 -25.58 -38.86
C LYS A 590 29.61 -25.86 -40.31
N ALA A 591 28.45 -25.35 -40.75
CA ALA A 591 28.11 -25.35 -42.17
C ALA A 591 29.14 -24.49 -42.90
N SER A 592 29.93 -25.13 -43.75
CA SER A 592 30.90 -24.48 -44.61
C SER A 592 30.17 -23.53 -45.57
N LYS A 593 30.44 -22.24 -45.46
CA LYS A 593 29.97 -21.24 -46.42
C LYS A 593 30.56 -21.54 -47.79
N LYS A 594 29.72 -21.94 -48.77
CA LYS A 594 30.10 -21.96 -50.19
C LYS A 594 30.45 -20.55 -50.65
N PRO A 595 31.54 -20.37 -51.42
CA PRO A 595 31.93 -19.07 -51.92
C PRO A 595 30.94 -18.56 -52.96
N VAL A 596 30.45 -17.34 -52.80
CA VAL A 596 29.63 -16.63 -53.79
C VAL A 596 30.49 -16.24 -54.96
N LYS A 597 30.25 -16.84 -56.15
CA LYS A 597 30.83 -16.39 -57.42
C LYS A 597 30.28 -15.01 -57.78
N LYS A 598 31.15 -14.00 -57.80
CA LYS A 598 30.87 -12.71 -58.44
C LYS A 598 30.77 -12.96 -59.97
N LYS A 599 29.61 -12.65 -60.56
CA LYS A 599 29.52 -12.41 -62.02
C LYS A 599 29.88 -10.95 -62.29
N LYS A 600 30.66 -10.77 -63.35
CA LYS A 600 31.05 -9.47 -63.94
C LYS A 600 29.83 -8.70 -64.45
#